data_6aae0cb340aa0050f848f7c962c84fa3
#
_entry.id   6aae0cb340aa0050f848f7c962c84fa3
#
_cell.length_a   1.000
_cell.length_b   1.000
_cell.length_c   1.000
_cell.angle_alpha   90.00
_cell.angle_beta   90.00
_cell.angle_gamma   90.00
#
_symmetry.space_group_name_H-M   'P 1'
#
loop_
_entity.id
_entity.type
_entity.pdbx_description
1 polymer ?
#
loop_
_entity_poly.entity_id
_entity_poly.type
_entity_poly.pdbx_seq_one_letter_code
_entity_poly.pdbx_strand_id
1 'polypeptide(L)'
;EIVHVEDVTEAARTAVKLVHEGKADMYMKGLIDSKNFLKSVLNKEVGLRTGGTLSHVCVFEIPGIDRLLFLTDVAFMTYPSLEEKKSIIENSVEVAHACGIPCPKVAPLAAVEVVNPKMPVTVEAAELTKMNENGEITGCIVDGPLSMDLAIEPEAAIHKGATDRKIVGDADILLFPDIHAGNLVYKTLVHTTKCKNGCIITGTDAPVILTSRSDTFEVKLNSIALAAVVAESLKKNK
;
A
#
# COMPACT_ATOMS: atom_id res chain seq x y z
N GLU A 1 -10.83 -26.74 -7.24
CA GLU A 1 -12.10 -27.09 -6.57
C GLU A 1 -13.13 -25.98 -6.79
N ILE A 2 -14.40 -26.34 -7.03
CA ILE A 2 -15.50 -25.39 -7.17
C ILE A 2 -16.44 -25.61 -5.97
N VAL A 3 -16.67 -24.53 -5.19
CA VAL A 3 -17.65 -24.53 -4.10
C VAL A 3 -18.88 -23.75 -4.59
N HIS A 4 -19.96 -24.44 -4.88
CA HIS A 4 -21.19 -23.83 -5.36
C HIS A 4 -21.98 -23.19 -4.21
N VAL A 5 -22.31 -21.90 -4.32
CA VAL A 5 -23.16 -21.14 -3.41
C VAL A 5 -24.02 -20.20 -4.23
N GLU A 6 -25.35 -20.28 -4.08
CA GLU A 6 -26.30 -19.50 -4.91
C GLU A 6 -26.34 -18.02 -4.50
N ASP A 7 -26.34 -17.72 -3.20
CA ASP A 7 -26.39 -16.35 -2.69
C ASP A 7 -25.00 -15.70 -2.73
N VAL A 8 -24.92 -14.51 -3.31
CA VAL A 8 -23.65 -13.78 -3.52
C VAL A 8 -22.96 -13.40 -2.19
N THR A 9 -23.75 -13.07 -1.17
CA THR A 9 -23.19 -12.69 0.15
C THR A 9 -22.66 -13.92 0.88
N GLU A 10 -23.39 -15.03 0.81
CA GLU A 10 -22.93 -16.31 1.36
C GLU A 10 -21.74 -16.88 0.58
N ALA A 11 -21.67 -16.67 -0.73
CA ALA A 11 -20.50 -17.03 -1.54
C ALA A 11 -19.26 -16.27 -1.06
N ALA A 12 -19.36 -14.96 -0.82
CA ALA A 12 -18.28 -14.16 -0.29
C ALA A 12 -17.88 -14.60 1.13
N ARG A 13 -18.87 -14.90 1.99
CA ARG A 13 -18.63 -15.40 3.35
C ARG A 13 -17.95 -16.77 3.34
N THR A 14 -18.40 -17.67 2.48
CA THR A 14 -17.80 -19.00 2.33
C THR A 14 -16.36 -18.90 1.84
N ALA A 15 -16.08 -18.07 0.84
CA ALA A 15 -14.73 -17.91 0.29
C ALA A 15 -13.77 -17.30 1.32
N VAL A 16 -14.16 -16.22 2.01
CA VAL A 16 -13.29 -15.61 3.04
C VAL A 16 -13.06 -16.56 4.23
N LYS A 17 -14.08 -17.37 4.59
CA LYS A 17 -13.95 -18.39 5.63
C LYS A 17 -12.91 -19.47 5.29
N LEU A 18 -12.81 -19.88 4.02
CA LEU A 18 -11.78 -20.84 3.60
C LEU A 18 -10.36 -20.27 3.83
N VAL A 19 -10.16 -18.98 3.61
CA VAL A 19 -8.89 -18.31 3.90
C VAL A 19 -8.66 -18.20 5.42
N HIS A 20 -9.67 -17.78 6.16
CA HIS A 20 -9.63 -17.69 7.64
C HIS A 20 -9.27 -19.03 8.29
N GLU A 21 -9.76 -20.14 7.76
CA GLU A 21 -9.46 -21.51 8.22
C GLU A 21 -8.11 -22.05 7.70
N GLY A 22 -7.32 -21.25 6.97
CA GLY A 22 -6.03 -21.66 6.41
C GLY A 22 -6.12 -22.65 5.25
N LYS A 23 -7.31 -22.82 4.63
CA LYS A 23 -7.53 -23.68 3.46
C LYS A 23 -7.17 -22.99 2.14
N ALA A 24 -6.95 -21.69 2.18
CA ALA A 24 -6.45 -20.86 1.08
C ALA A 24 -5.58 -19.74 1.66
N ASP A 25 -4.67 -19.22 0.86
CA ASP A 25 -3.61 -18.30 1.31
C ASP A 25 -3.87 -16.85 0.98
N MET A 26 -4.87 -16.57 0.14
CA MET A 26 -5.24 -15.23 -0.29
C MET A 26 -6.73 -15.18 -0.67
N TYR A 27 -7.29 -13.98 -0.67
CA TYR A 27 -8.69 -13.76 -1.04
C TYR A 27 -8.80 -12.79 -2.20
N MET A 28 -9.34 -13.22 -3.34
CA MET A 28 -9.47 -12.38 -4.53
C MET A 28 -10.94 -12.14 -4.89
N LYS A 29 -11.25 -10.87 -5.19
CA LYS A 29 -12.55 -10.46 -5.71
C LYS A 29 -12.75 -10.91 -7.16
N GLY A 30 -13.89 -11.57 -7.40
CA GLY A 30 -14.43 -11.82 -8.75
C GLY A 30 -15.45 -10.76 -9.18
N LEU A 31 -16.61 -11.21 -9.66
CA LEU A 31 -17.69 -10.34 -10.15
C LEU A 31 -18.56 -9.69 -9.05
N ILE A 32 -18.35 -10.05 -7.80
CA ILE A 32 -19.04 -9.44 -6.66
C ILE A 32 -18.76 -7.94 -6.58
N ASP A 33 -19.71 -7.14 -6.11
CA ASP A 33 -19.48 -5.72 -5.83
C ASP A 33 -18.51 -5.51 -4.66
N SER A 34 -17.78 -4.38 -4.67
CA SER A 34 -16.73 -4.12 -3.69
C SER A 34 -17.26 -3.98 -2.25
N LYS A 35 -18.49 -3.48 -2.06
CA LYS A 35 -19.08 -3.31 -0.73
C LYS A 35 -19.32 -4.67 -0.05
N ASN A 36 -19.95 -5.62 -0.75
CA ASN A 36 -20.20 -6.96 -0.22
C ASN A 36 -18.91 -7.75 -0.05
N PHE A 37 -17.96 -7.60 -0.98
CA PHE A 37 -16.63 -8.19 -0.85
C PHE A 37 -15.90 -7.68 0.41
N LEU A 38 -15.79 -6.37 0.59
CA LEU A 38 -15.13 -5.78 1.77
C LEU A 38 -15.87 -6.10 3.07
N LYS A 39 -17.21 -6.17 3.04
CA LYS A 39 -17.99 -6.60 4.19
C LYS A 39 -17.63 -8.03 4.63
N SER A 40 -17.32 -8.93 3.70
CA SER A 40 -16.87 -10.28 4.04
C SER A 40 -15.45 -10.28 4.65
N VAL A 41 -14.52 -9.48 4.10
CA VAL A 41 -13.16 -9.30 4.66
C VAL A 41 -13.24 -8.75 6.10
N LEU A 42 -14.12 -7.81 6.35
CA LEU A 42 -14.32 -7.17 7.65
C LEU A 42 -15.24 -7.93 8.62
N ASN A 43 -15.73 -9.11 8.24
CA ASN A 43 -16.59 -9.91 9.10
C ASN A 43 -15.89 -10.27 10.42
N LYS A 44 -16.61 -10.16 11.54
CA LYS A 44 -16.05 -10.37 12.88
C LYS A 44 -15.77 -11.84 13.22
N GLU A 45 -16.49 -12.77 12.56
CA GLU A 45 -16.42 -14.22 12.87
C GLU A 45 -15.46 -14.96 11.93
N VAL A 46 -15.54 -14.65 10.64
CA VAL A 46 -14.84 -15.40 9.58
C VAL A 46 -14.03 -14.49 8.63
N GLY A 47 -13.93 -13.20 8.94
CA GLY A 47 -13.15 -12.24 8.16
C GLY A 47 -11.65 -12.34 8.43
N LEU A 48 -10.89 -11.48 7.77
CA LEU A 48 -9.43 -11.46 7.81
C LEU A 48 -8.88 -10.27 8.62
N ARG A 49 -9.64 -9.78 9.61
CA ARG A 49 -9.23 -8.63 10.43
C ARG A 49 -8.19 -9.03 11.46
N THR A 50 -7.09 -8.29 11.50
CA THR A 50 -6.08 -8.38 12.58
C THR A 50 -6.40 -7.49 13.78
N GLY A 51 -7.40 -6.61 13.66
CA GLY A 51 -7.69 -5.55 14.63
C GLY A 51 -6.99 -4.22 14.31
N GLY A 52 -6.03 -4.22 13.39
CA GLY A 52 -5.32 -3.04 12.89
C GLY A 52 -6.04 -2.33 11.73
N THR A 53 -5.36 -1.32 11.20
CA THR A 53 -5.81 -0.56 10.03
C THR A 53 -5.52 -1.33 8.74
N LEU A 54 -6.52 -1.47 7.89
CA LEU A 54 -6.33 -1.99 6.53
C LEU A 54 -5.88 -0.86 5.61
N SER A 55 -4.99 -1.16 4.67
CA SER A 55 -4.53 -0.20 3.67
C SER A 55 -4.34 -0.84 2.30
N HIS A 56 -4.33 -0.01 1.26
CA HIS A 56 -4.11 -0.44 -0.11
C HIS A 56 -2.68 -0.12 -0.53
N VAL A 57 -1.95 -1.13 -0.96
CA VAL A 57 -0.59 -1.00 -1.50
C VAL A 57 -0.60 -1.38 -2.97
N CYS A 58 -0.07 -0.49 -3.80
CA CYS A 58 0.11 -0.71 -5.22
C CYS A 58 1.60 -0.69 -5.56
N VAL A 59 2.11 -1.76 -6.12
CA VAL A 59 3.52 -1.90 -6.51
C VAL A 59 3.65 -1.67 -8.00
N PHE A 60 4.56 -0.78 -8.39
CA PHE A 60 4.81 -0.38 -9.77
C PHE A 60 6.21 -0.75 -10.24
N GLU A 61 6.30 -1.20 -11.48
CA GLU A 61 7.48 -1.16 -12.34
C GLU A 61 7.28 -0.03 -13.35
N ILE A 62 8.08 1.03 -13.25
CA ILE A 62 7.94 2.23 -14.09
C ILE A 62 9.19 2.35 -14.97
N PRO A 63 9.06 2.46 -16.31
CA PRO A 63 10.20 2.68 -17.19
C PRO A 63 10.99 3.95 -16.79
N GLY A 64 12.30 3.80 -16.58
CA GLY A 64 13.18 4.88 -16.13
C GLY A 64 13.41 4.94 -14.61
N ILE A 65 12.73 4.10 -13.84
CA ILE A 65 12.98 3.91 -12.40
C ILE A 65 13.48 2.48 -12.19
N ASP A 66 14.72 2.31 -11.73
CA ASP A 66 15.40 1.00 -11.64
C ASP A 66 15.02 0.18 -10.39
N ARG A 67 13.91 0.51 -9.74
CA ARG A 67 13.40 -0.17 -8.56
C ARG A 67 11.87 -0.29 -8.59
N LEU A 68 11.33 -1.17 -7.77
CA LEU A 68 9.89 -1.19 -7.52
C LEU A 68 9.50 0.05 -6.71
N LEU A 69 8.38 0.67 -7.08
CA LEU A 69 7.82 1.82 -6.37
C LEU A 69 6.48 1.44 -5.75
N PHE A 70 6.37 1.60 -4.45
CA PHE A 70 5.17 1.27 -3.68
C PHE A 70 4.37 2.54 -3.40
N LEU A 71 3.12 2.56 -3.82
CA LEU A 71 2.19 3.68 -3.63
C LEU A 71 1.12 3.29 -2.61
N THR A 72 0.96 4.10 -1.56
CA THR A 72 -0.02 3.85 -0.48
C THR A 72 -0.51 5.16 0.16
N ASP A 73 -1.75 5.35 0.62
CA ASP A 73 -2.93 4.61 0.18
C ASP A 73 -3.53 5.32 -1.03
N VAL A 74 -3.89 4.55 -2.05
CA VAL A 74 -4.38 5.13 -3.31
C VAL A 74 -5.85 4.78 -3.60
N ALA A 75 -6.48 3.92 -2.75
CA ALA A 75 -7.81 3.40 -3.09
C ALA A 75 -8.72 3.01 -1.91
N PHE A 76 -8.23 2.99 -0.68
CA PHE A 76 -8.99 2.46 0.46
C PHE A 76 -9.21 3.50 1.58
N MET A 77 -8.14 4.11 2.10
CA MET A 77 -8.22 5.07 3.20
C MET A 77 -8.46 6.49 2.68
N THR A 78 -9.62 7.07 3.03
CA THR A 78 -10.02 8.40 2.50
C THR A 78 -9.20 9.55 3.06
N TYR A 79 -9.23 9.75 4.36
CA TYR A 79 -8.50 10.80 5.09
C TYR A 79 -7.89 10.18 6.33
N PRO A 80 -6.77 9.44 6.20
CA PRO A 80 -6.17 8.76 7.34
C PRO A 80 -5.64 9.75 8.36
N SER A 81 -5.93 9.51 9.64
CA SER A 81 -5.30 10.18 10.77
C SER A 81 -3.81 9.87 10.85
N LEU A 82 -3.08 10.57 11.70
CA LEU A 82 -1.65 10.32 11.92
C LEU A 82 -1.36 8.86 12.33
N GLU A 83 -2.15 8.30 13.26
CA GLU A 83 -2.02 6.91 13.69
C GLU A 83 -2.36 5.92 12.57
N GLU A 84 -3.37 6.22 11.76
CA GLU A 84 -3.67 5.40 10.59
C GLU A 84 -2.57 5.49 9.55
N LYS A 85 -1.94 6.66 9.33
CA LYS A 85 -0.77 6.82 8.46
C LYS A 85 0.44 6.01 8.95
N LYS A 86 0.67 5.97 10.27
CA LYS A 86 1.67 5.08 10.86
C LYS A 86 1.38 3.62 10.48
N SER A 87 0.15 3.14 10.70
CA SER A 87 -0.24 1.78 10.33
C SER A 87 -0.14 1.51 8.83
N ILE A 88 -0.45 2.48 7.96
CA ILE A 88 -0.27 2.38 6.51
C ILE A 88 1.20 2.20 6.16
N ILE A 89 2.11 2.93 6.83
CA ILE A 89 3.57 2.73 6.66
C ILE A 89 3.95 1.31 7.05
N GLU A 90 3.59 0.87 8.25
CA GLU A 90 3.92 -0.46 8.76
C GLU A 90 3.44 -1.57 7.82
N ASN A 91 2.19 -1.49 7.35
CA ASN A 91 1.63 -2.41 6.37
C ASN A 91 2.42 -2.41 5.04
N SER A 92 2.79 -1.24 4.53
CA SER A 92 3.52 -1.14 3.25
C SER A 92 4.98 -1.59 3.37
N VAL A 93 5.59 -1.39 4.53
CA VAL A 93 6.94 -1.89 4.87
C VAL A 93 6.94 -3.42 4.88
N GLU A 94 5.91 -4.06 5.45
CA GLU A 94 5.76 -5.53 5.42
C GLU A 94 5.68 -6.06 3.98
N VAL A 95 4.93 -5.37 3.09
CA VAL A 95 4.87 -5.73 1.66
C VAL A 95 6.23 -5.54 0.98
N ALA A 96 6.94 -4.46 1.27
CA ALA A 96 8.27 -4.21 0.71
C ALA A 96 9.30 -5.25 1.18
N HIS A 97 9.27 -5.65 2.45
CA HIS A 97 10.09 -6.74 2.98
C HIS A 97 9.80 -8.06 2.26
N ALA A 98 8.53 -8.39 2.04
CA ALA A 98 8.14 -9.58 1.28
C ALA A 98 8.66 -9.55 -0.16
N CYS A 99 8.77 -8.36 -0.76
CA CYS A 99 9.37 -8.14 -2.08
C CYS A 99 10.91 -8.11 -2.08
N GLY A 100 11.57 -8.36 -0.94
CA GLY A 100 13.02 -8.45 -0.82
C GLY A 100 13.74 -7.12 -0.56
N ILE A 101 13.04 -6.08 -0.12
CA ILE A 101 13.62 -4.79 0.27
C ILE A 101 13.74 -4.74 1.81
N PRO A 102 14.92 -4.99 2.40
CA PRO A 102 15.04 -5.21 3.84
C PRO A 102 14.90 -3.94 4.69
N CYS A 103 15.13 -2.77 4.12
CA CYS A 103 14.97 -1.48 4.79
C CYS A 103 14.47 -0.43 3.79
N PRO A 104 13.17 -0.45 3.44
CA PRO A 104 12.63 0.46 2.45
C PRO A 104 12.64 1.90 2.95
N LYS A 105 12.81 2.84 2.01
CA LYS A 105 12.75 4.27 2.23
C LYS A 105 11.33 4.77 1.99
N VAL A 106 10.71 5.32 3.02
CA VAL A 106 9.32 5.81 3.00
C VAL A 106 9.30 7.32 2.95
N ALA A 107 8.71 7.88 1.91
CA ALA A 107 8.50 9.31 1.73
C ALA A 107 7.05 9.70 2.02
N PRO A 108 6.74 10.30 3.19
CA PRO A 108 5.49 11.00 3.41
C PRO A 108 5.42 12.25 2.53
N LEU A 109 4.53 12.20 1.51
CA LEU A 109 4.48 13.19 0.45
C LEU A 109 3.70 14.44 0.87
N ALA A 110 4.21 15.59 0.45
CA ALA A 110 3.58 16.89 0.53
C ALA A 110 3.91 17.72 -0.70
N ALA A 111 3.33 18.91 -0.84
CA ALA A 111 3.65 19.82 -1.93
C ALA A 111 4.97 20.55 -1.75
N VAL A 112 5.53 20.54 -0.52
CA VAL A 112 6.78 21.22 -0.14
C VAL A 112 7.57 20.39 0.86
N GLU A 113 8.85 20.66 1.00
CA GLU A 113 9.80 19.91 1.82
C GLU A 113 10.03 20.51 3.22
N VAL A 114 9.35 21.61 3.53
CA VAL A 114 9.45 22.32 4.82
C VAL A 114 8.16 22.25 5.59
N VAL A 115 8.26 22.16 6.91
CA VAL A 115 7.08 22.18 7.80
C VAL A 115 6.43 23.54 7.74
N ASN A 116 5.15 23.58 7.41
CA ASN A 116 4.33 24.76 7.39
C ASN A 116 3.02 24.49 8.17
N PRO A 117 2.78 25.13 9.33
CA PRO A 117 1.55 24.94 10.11
C PRO A 117 0.24 25.24 9.36
N LYS A 118 0.32 26.04 8.29
CA LYS A 118 -0.83 26.28 7.40
C LYS A 118 -1.09 25.14 6.39
N MET A 119 -0.18 24.18 6.34
CA MET A 119 -0.26 22.97 5.52
C MET A 119 -0.13 21.74 6.43
N PRO A 120 -1.23 21.29 7.07
CA PRO A 120 -1.20 20.20 8.06
C PRO A 120 -0.49 18.94 7.60
N VAL A 121 -0.58 18.61 6.30
CA VAL A 121 0.12 17.48 5.68
C VAL A 121 1.63 17.51 5.94
N THR A 122 2.25 18.68 5.94
CA THR A 122 3.70 18.83 6.20
C THR A 122 4.05 18.58 7.67
N VAL A 123 3.14 18.94 8.56
CA VAL A 123 3.30 18.73 10.02
C VAL A 123 3.19 17.22 10.32
N GLU A 124 2.18 16.56 9.78
CA GLU A 124 2.00 15.11 9.93
C GLU A 124 3.18 14.32 9.35
N ALA A 125 3.67 14.71 8.17
CA ALA A 125 4.82 14.07 7.53
C ALA A 125 6.10 14.18 8.40
N ALA A 126 6.34 15.33 9.02
CA ALA A 126 7.44 15.52 9.94
C ALA A 126 7.25 14.70 11.24
N GLU A 127 6.03 14.56 11.73
CA GLU A 127 5.73 13.75 12.91
C GLU A 127 5.98 12.25 12.64
N LEU A 128 5.58 11.73 11.47
CA LEU A 128 5.92 10.36 11.05
C LEU A 128 7.43 10.12 10.96
N THR A 129 8.19 11.12 10.51
CA THR A 129 9.66 11.06 10.51
C THR A 129 10.21 10.94 11.93
N LYS A 130 9.69 11.73 12.89
CA LYS A 130 10.08 11.63 14.31
C LYS A 130 9.67 10.29 14.93
N MET A 131 8.49 9.76 14.61
CA MET A 131 8.06 8.42 15.06
C MET A 131 9.06 7.35 14.63
N ASN A 132 9.60 7.44 13.41
CA ASN A 132 10.65 6.54 12.95
C ASN A 132 11.98 6.76 13.71
N GLU A 133 12.39 8.00 13.93
CA GLU A 133 13.60 8.34 14.70
C GLU A 133 13.52 7.88 16.16
N ASN A 134 12.33 7.92 16.76
CA ASN A 134 12.06 7.47 18.12
C ASN A 134 11.89 5.92 18.23
N GLY A 135 11.89 5.20 17.11
CA GLY A 135 11.69 3.75 17.09
C GLY A 135 10.23 3.30 17.23
N GLU A 136 9.27 4.20 17.03
CA GLU A 136 7.83 3.88 17.01
C GLU A 136 7.38 3.31 15.66
N ILE A 137 8.11 3.65 14.59
CA ILE A 137 8.03 3.05 13.24
C ILE A 137 9.38 2.40 12.98
N THR A 138 9.42 1.12 12.68
CA THR A 138 10.67 0.34 12.53
C THR A 138 10.73 -0.42 11.21
N GLY A 139 11.89 -0.98 10.88
CA GLY A 139 12.09 -1.78 9.68
C GLY A 139 12.19 -0.96 8.38
N CYS A 140 12.27 0.36 8.48
CA CYS A 140 12.36 1.27 7.34
C CYS A 140 13.06 2.59 7.74
N ILE A 141 13.33 3.42 6.75
CA ILE A 141 13.73 4.82 6.93
C ILE A 141 12.54 5.70 6.51
N VAL A 142 12.08 6.59 7.38
CA VAL A 142 11.05 7.58 7.05
C VAL A 142 11.69 8.96 6.96
N ASP A 143 11.42 9.69 5.89
CA ASP A 143 11.87 11.06 5.69
C ASP A 143 10.81 11.91 4.98
N GLY A 144 10.24 12.86 5.69
CA GLY A 144 9.18 13.76 5.22
C GLY A 144 9.13 15.07 6.03
N PRO A 145 8.44 16.08 5.51
CA PRO A 145 7.73 16.12 4.23
C PRO A 145 8.68 16.13 3.02
N LEU A 146 8.26 15.49 1.93
CA LEU A 146 8.95 15.49 0.65
C LEU A 146 7.97 15.78 -0.49
N SER A 147 8.41 16.56 -1.48
CA SER A 147 7.72 16.64 -2.76
C SER A 147 7.96 15.38 -3.59
N MET A 148 7.09 15.11 -4.55
CA MET A 148 7.14 13.90 -5.37
C MET A 148 8.46 13.78 -6.15
N ASP A 149 8.92 14.85 -6.76
CA ASP A 149 10.16 14.89 -7.52
C ASP A 149 11.38 14.60 -6.63
N LEU A 150 11.45 15.21 -5.46
CA LEU A 150 12.56 14.97 -4.52
C LEU A 150 12.52 13.54 -3.95
N ALA A 151 11.34 12.93 -3.85
CA ALA A 151 11.23 11.56 -3.39
C ALA A 151 11.74 10.53 -4.41
N ILE A 152 11.60 10.78 -5.73
CA ILE A 152 11.86 9.76 -6.75
C ILE A 152 12.98 10.09 -7.74
N GLU A 153 13.47 11.34 -7.79
CA GLU A 153 14.45 11.82 -8.77
C GLU A 153 15.69 12.41 -8.09
N PRO A 154 16.86 11.75 -8.17
CA PRO A 154 18.08 12.23 -7.52
C PRO A 154 18.54 13.62 -7.99
N GLU A 155 18.32 13.95 -9.27
CA GLU A 155 18.69 15.28 -9.80
C GLU A 155 17.87 16.40 -9.16
N ALA A 156 16.60 16.12 -8.80
CA ALA A 156 15.77 17.10 -8.11
C ALA A 156 16.33 17.42 -6.70
N ALA A 157 16.85 16.43 -5.99
CA ALA A 157 17.51 16.63 -4.70
C ALA A 157 18.74 17.53 -4.82
N ILE A 158 19.55 17.37 -5.86
CA ILE A 158 20.73 18.19 -6.15
C ILE A 158 20.30 19.64 -6.46
N HIS A 159 19.34 19.81 -7.38
CA HIS A 159 18.89 21.13 -7.80
C HIS A 159 18.23 21.93 -6.66
N LYS A 160 17.54 21.25 -5.75
CA LYS A 160 16.90 21.86 -4.58
C LYS A 160 17.83 22.03 -3.37
N GLY A 161 19.10 21.56 -3.47
CA GLY A 161 20.07 21.63 -2.37
C GLY A 161 19.68 20.79 -1.16
N ALA A 162 18.98 19.68 -1.38
CA ALA A 162 18.45 18.80 -0.35
C ALA A 162 19.23 17.46 -0.27
N THR A 163 20.53 17.50 -0.52
CA THR A 163 21.40 16.31 -0.56
C THR A 163 21.78 15.76 0.82
N ASP A 164 21.44 16.48 1.88
CA ASP A 164 21.62 16.10 3.28
C ASP A 164 20.42 15.31 3.87
N ARG A 165 19.34 15.12 3.09
CA ARG A 165 18.19 14.33 3.47
C ARG A 165 18.50 12.82 3.48
N LYS A 166 17.69 12.03 4.24
CA LYS A 166 17.80 10.56 4.24
C LYS A 166 17.30 9.95 2.92
N ILE A 167 16.37 10.64 2.25
CA ILE A 167 15.84 10.29 0.93
C ILE A 167 16.23 11.40 -0.06
N VAL A 168 16.94 10.99 -1.10
CA VAL A 168 17.50 11.89 -2.12
C VAL A 168 17.14 11.37 -3.53
N GLY A 169 15.87 11.18 -3.79
CA GLY A 169 15.36 10.66 -5.06
C GLY A 169 15.30 9.12 -5.12
N ASP A 170 15.48 8.45 -4.00
CA ASP A 170 15.60 7.01 -3.90
C ASP A 170 14.56 6.37 -2.95
N ALA A 171 13.40 7.02 -2.80
CA ALA A 171 12.27 6.45 -2.07
C ALA A 171 11.77 5.15 -2.72
N ASP A 172 11.46 4.16 -1.89
CA ASP A 172 10.79 2.93 -2.29
C ASP A 172 9.28 3.04 -2.11
N ILE A 173 8.83 3.65 -1.00
CA ILE A 173 7.42 3.77 -0.62
C ILE A 173 7.01 5.24 -0.62
N LEU A 174 5.96 5.55 -1.35
CA LEU A 174 5.32 6.86 -1.41
C LEU A 174 4.03 6.83 -0.59
N LEU A 175 4.03 7.52 0.57
CA LEU A 175 2.84 7.69 1.39
C LEU A 175 2.11 8.96 0.99
N PHE A 176 0.90 8.82 0.50
CA PHE A 176 0.05 9.95 0.14
C PHE A 176 -0.71 10.50 1.36
N PRO A 177 -0.95 11.83 1.39
CA PRO A 177 -1.65 12.45 2.52
C PRO A 177 -3.11 12.03 2.64
N ASP A 178 -3.76 11.75 1.52
CA ASP A 178 -5.15 11.33 1.40
C ASP A 178 -5.40 10.58 0.09
N ILE A 179 -6.61 10.00 -0.02
CA ILE A 179 -7.01 9.21 -1.19
C ILE A 179 -7.04 10.02 -2.50
N HIS A 180 -7.31 11.32 -2.43
CA HIS A 180 -7.39 12.14 -3.65
C HIS A 180 -6.02 12.27 -4.28
N ALA A 181 -5.01 12.64 -3.49
CA ALA A 181 -3.63 12.72 -3.96
C ALA A 181 -3.15 11.36 -4.48
N GLY A 182 -3.33 10.29 -3.70
CA GLY A 182 -2.91 8.94 -4.09
C GLY A 182 -3.62 8.42 -5.34
N ASN A 183 -4.94 8.54 -5.41
CA ASN A 183 -5.71 8.03 -6.53
C ASN A 183 -5.44 8.80 -7.83
N LEU A 184 -5.27 10.14 -7.76
CA LEU A 184 -4.94 10.94 -8.93
C LEU A 184 -3.57 10.55 -9.51
N VAL A 185 -2.55 10.36 -8.67
CA VAL A 185 -1.22 9.89 -9.11
C VAL A 185 -1.31 8.48 -9.69
N TYR A 186 -1.96 7.54 -8.98
CA TYR A 186 -2.19 6.19 -9.46
C TYR A 186 -2.83 6.17 -10.85
N LYS A 187 -3.95 6.90 -11.04
CA LYS A 187 -4.64 6.97 -12.32
C LYS A 187 -3.79 7.62 -13.40
N THR A 188 -3.05 8.66 -13.06
CA THR A 188 -2.13 9.31 -14.01
C THR A 188 -1.10 8.30 -14.51
N LEU A 189 -0.42 7.59 -13.62
CA LEU A 189 0.59 6.58 -14.01
C LEU A 189 -0.01 5.49 -14.90
N VAL A 190 -1.12 4.89 -14.48
CA VAL A 190 -1.75 3.77 -15.22
C VAL A 190 -2.23 4.17 -16.62
N HIS A 191 -2.69 5.41 -16.80
CA HIS A 191 -3.26 5.84 -18.08
C HIS A 191 -2.30 6.62 -18.98
N THR A 192 -1.16 7.09 -18.46
CA THR A 192 -0.22 7.93 -19.22
C THR A 192 1.16 7.30 -19.41
N THR A 193 1.50 6.26 -18.65
CA THR A 193 2.80 5.60 -18.76
C THR A 193 2.65 4.12 -19.16
N LYS A 194 3.77 3.51 -19.60
CA LYS A 194 3.83 2.06 -19.88
C LYS A 194 4.27 1.30 -18.61
N CYS A 195 3.69 1.63 -17.46
CA CYS A 195 3.99 0.95 -16.21
C CYS A 195 3.31 -0.41 -16.13
N LYS A 196 3.91 -1.32 -15.35
CA LYS A 196 3.23 -2.52 -14.85
C LYS A 196 2.93 -2.32 -13.38
N ASN A 197 1.83 -2.88 -12.91
CA ASN A 197 1.48 -2.78 -11.51
C ASN A 197 0.68 -3.99 -11.02
N GLY A 198 0.73 -4.20 -9.70
CA GLY A 198 -0.10 -5.13 -8.95
C GLY A 198 -0.49 -4.52 -7.62
N CYS A 199 -1.70 -4.78 -7.15
CA CYS A 199 -2.26 -4.12 -5.97
C CYS A 199 -2.90 -5.13 -5.01
N ILE A 200 -2.73 -4.91 -3.71
CA ILE A 200 -3.38 -5.67 -2.65
C ILE A 200 -3.90 -4.76 -1.55
N ILE A 201 -4.87 -5.25 -0.78
CA ILE A 201 -5.19 -4.74 0.55
C ILE A 201 -4.38 -5.58 1.55
N THR A 202 -3.71 -4.93 2.47
CA THR A 202 -2.89 -5.49 3.55
C THR A 202 -3.35 -4.99 4.92
N GLY A 203 -2.68 -5.41 6.01
CA GLY A 203 -3.18 -5.23 7.37
C GLY A 203 -4.26 -6.27 7.74
N THR A 204 -4.28 -7.37 7.01
CA THR A 204 -5.18 -8.52 7.13
C THR A 204 -4.39 -9.80 7.40
N ASP A 205 -5.03 -10.83 7.97
CA ASP A 205 -4.40 -12.14 8.24
C ASP A 205 -3.90 -12.87 6.99
N ALA A 206 -4.42 -12.51 5.83
CA ALA A 206 -3.97 -12.98 4.51
C ALA A 206 -4.18 -11.86 3.47
N PRO A 207 -3.36 -11.76 2.41
CA PRO A 207 -3.49 -10.73 1.39
C PRO A 207 -4.84 -10.77 0.69
N VAL A 208 -5.42 -9.58 0.46
CA VAL A 208 -6.71 -9.43 -0.20
C VAL A 208 -6.53 -8.69 -1.52
N ILE A 209 -6.99 -9.31 -2.61
CA ILE A 209 -6.87 -8.76 -3.96
C ILE A 209 -8.19 -8.10 -4.37
N LEU A 210 -8.18 -6.77 -4.42
CA LEU A 210 -9.31 -5.94 -4.85
C LEU A 210 -8.97 -5.22 -6.14
N THR A 211 -9.10 -5.91 -7.27
CA THR A 211 -8.89 -5.31 -8.59
C THR A 211 -10.14 -4.59 -9.10
N SER A 212 -9.94 -3.57 -9.94
CA SER A 212 -11.02 -2.90 -10.65
C SER A 212 -11.59 -3.82 -11.75
N ARG A 213 -12.86 -3.60 -12.10
CA ARG A 213 -13.49 -4.28 -13.25
C ARG A 213 -12.80 -3.93 -14.58
N SER A 214 -12.21 -2.73 -14.66
CA SER A 214 -11.50 -2.23 -15.82
C SER A 214 -10.03 -2.66 -15.88
N ASP A 215 -9.50 -3.33 -14.85
CA ASP A 215 -8.11 -3.75 -14.83
C ASP A 215 -7.83 -4.84 -15.85
N THR A 216 -6.68 -4.72 -16.49
CA THR A 216 -6.21 -5.69 -17.49
C THR A 216 -5.92 -7.06 -16.86
N PHE A 217 -5.79 -8.07 -17.70
CA PHE A 217 -5.33 -9.40 -17.26
C PHE A 217 -3.98 -9.32 -16.55
N GLU A 218 -3.05 -8.52 -17.08
CA GLU A 218 -1.70 -8.35 -16.51
C GLU A 218 -1.73 -7.78 -15.09
N VAL A 219 -2.53 -6.74 -14.84
CA VAL A 219 -2.70 -6.17 -13.48
C VAL A 219 -3.24 -7.21 -12.50
N LYS A 220 -4.22 -8.02 -12.93
CA LYS A 220 -4.77 -9.10 -12.11
C LYS A 220 -3.73 -10.17 -11.79
N LEU A 221 -2.96 -10.58 -12.80
CA LEU A 221 -1.87 -11.56 -12.65
C LEU A 221 -0.78 -11.05 -11.70
N ASN A 222 -0.34 -9.81 -11.88
CA ASN A 222 0.66 -9.18 -11.02
C ASN A 222 0.15 -9.04 -9.57
N SER A 223 -1.14 -8.74 -9.37
CA SER A 223 -1.75 -8.68 -8.03
C SER A 223 -1.78 -10.05 -7.36
N ILE A 224 -2.04 -11.12 -8.12
CA ILE A 224 -1.97 -12.50 -7.59
C ILE A 224 -0.52 -12.86 -7.23
N ALA A 225 0.44 -12.51 -8.08
CA ALA A 225 1.86 -12.76 -7.80
C ALA A 225 2.34 -12.01 -6.55
N LEU A 226 1.98 -10.72 -6.42
CA LEU A 226 2.26 -9.92 -5.22
C LEU A 226 1.65 -10.54 -3.97
N ALA A 227 0.37 -10.92 -4.03
CA ALA A 227 -0.31 -11.57 -2.92
C ALA A 227 0.35 -12.90 -2.53
N ALA A 228 0.81 -13.69 -3.49
CA ALA A 228 1.52 -14.95 -3.20
C ALA A 228 2.84 -14.73 -2.45
N VAL A 229 3.61 -13.72 -2.86
CA VAL A 229 4.87 -13.35 -2.19
C VAL A 229 4.61 -12.87 -0.75
N VAL A 230 3.58 -12.03 -0.56
CA VAL A 230 3.21 -11.53 0.78
C VAL A 230 2.65 -12.66 1.65
N ALA A 231 1.79 -13.54 1.11
CA ALA A 231 1.26 -14.68 1.85
C ALA A 231 2.37 -15.62 2.34
N GLU A 232 3.39 -15.87 1.53
CA GLU A 232 4.54 -16.68 1.92
C GLU A 232 5.38 -16.02 3.03
N SER A 233 5.54 -14.69 2.98
CA SER A 233 6.22 -13.92 4.03
C SER A 233 5.45 -13.97 5.36
N LEU A 234 4.13 -13.77 5.31
CA LEU A 234 3.27 -13.86 6.50
C LEU A 234 3.30 -15.23 7.18
N LYS A 235 3.42 -16.32 6.40
CA LYS A 235 3.54 -17.68 6.96
C LYS A 235 4.86 -17.90 7.69
N LYS A 236 5.95 -17.29 7.24
CA LYS A 236 7.27 -17.41 7.88
C LYS A 236 7.37 -16.66 9.20
N ASN A 237 6.51 -15.66 9.38
CA ASN A 237 6.50 -14.79 10.56
C ASN A 237 5.49 -15.25 11.64
N LYS A 238 4.68 -16.28 11.34
CA LYS A 238 3.78 -16.96 12.30
C LYS A 238 4.46 -18.17 12.95
#